data_4ba19c3d71bc4799ee463ace4b26b7ec
#
_entry.id   4ba19c3d71bc4799ee463ace4b26b7ec
#
_cell.length_a   1.000
_cell.length_b   1.000
_cell.length_c   1.000
_cell.angle_alpha   90.00
_cell.angle_beta   90.00
_cell.angle_gamma   90.00
#
_symmetry.space_group_name_H-M   'P 1'
#
loop_
_entity.id
_entity.type
_entity.pdbx_description
1 polymer ?
#
loop_
_entity_poly.entity_id
_entity_poly.type
_entity_poly.pdbx_seq_one_letter_code
_entity_poly.pdbx_strand_id
1 'polypeptide(L)'
;MDLAHTRTGSGEPVLLLHGITHRRQGWDLVAPLLAGEREVWAVDLPDHGESPDLPPEYTGDIGPLADAVEAFCRTQGLERPHVVGNSLGGLVALELAARGTVRSATALSPAGFWSRAGRLWARAVLGGAHALLAPIPSARLRQMLATPFLRTALVGLLLAHPSRIDPDQITADLHGLSHPRSSFRTMLAHLDSWTVPQRAAVPTTVGWGARDLLLPRSQSKRLRRALPDAAVYILPGCGHVPMGDDPALVAELVLAATRPRPA
;
A
#
# COMPACT_ATOMS: atom_id res chain seq x y z
N MET A 1 18.39 -4.54 6.15
CA MET A 1 18.17 -4.53 4.68
C MET A 1 18.07 -3.08 4.27
N ASP A 2 18.75 -2.68 3.22
CA ASP A 2 18.67 -1.32 2.67
C ASP A 2 17.60 -1.32 1.59
N LEU A 3 16.49 -0.63 1.85
CA LEU A 3 15.36 -0.56 0.92
C LEU A 3 15.57 0.63 -0.03
N ALA A 4 15.26 0.44 -1.30
CA ALA A 4 15.23 1.53 -2.28
C ALA A 4 14.17 2.56 -1.88
N HIS A 5 14.54 3.82 -1.89
CA HIS A 5 13.67 4.88 -1.39
C HIS A 5 13.88 6.22 -2.10
N THR A 6 12.89 7.08 -1.96
CA THR A 6 13.00 8.52 -2.24
C THR A 6 12.75 9.29 -0.95
N ARG A 7 13.46 10.42 -0.80
CA ARG A 7 13.33 11.31 0.36
C ARG A 7 13.08 12.73 -0.11
N THR A 8 12.09 13.40 0.48
CA THR A 8 11.77 14.79 0.18
C THR A 8 11.18 15.50 1.39
N GLY A 9 11.26 16.83 1.42
CA GLY A 9 10.76 17.65 2.53
C GLY A 9 11.67 17.63 3.76
N SER A 10 11.14 18.14 4.86
CA SER A 10 11.81 18.21 6.16
C SER A 10 10.79 18.18 7.29
N GLY A 11 11.23 17.89 8.52
CA GLY A 11 10.38 17.83 9.70
C GLY A 11 10.25 16.41 10.25
N GLU A 12 9.11 16.09 10.90
CA GLU A 12 8.88 14.74 11.43
C GLU A 12 8.79 13.71 10.30
N PRO A 13 9.50 12.56 10.41
CA PRO A 13 9.55 11.58 9.33
C PRO A 13 8.23 10.83 9.15
N VAL A 14 7.80 10.73 7.89
CA VAL A 14 6.66 9.93 7.43
C VAL A 14 7.15 8.91 6.42
N LEU A 15 6.95 7.63 6.69
CA LEU A 15 7.30 6.51 5.85
C LEU A 15 6.09 6.04 5.05
N LEU A 16 6.20 5.95 3.73
CA LEU A 16 5.14 5.58 2.80
C LEU A 16 5.39 4.18 2.23
N LEU A 17 4.45 3.25 2.48
CA LEU A 17 4.50 1.84 2.08
C LEU A 17 3.44 1.54 1.02
N HIS A 18 3.86 1.08 -0.15
CA HIS A 18 2.97 0.78 -1.27
C HIS A 18 2.25 -0.58 -1.14
N GLY A 19 1.28 -0.84 -2.02
CA GLY A 19 0.55 -2.11 -2.12
C GLY A 19 1.32 -3.19 -2.91
N ILE A 20 0.82 -4.44 -2.87
CA ILE A 20 1.43 -5.61 -3.51
C ILE A 20 1.68 -5.47 -5.03
N THR A 21 0.93 -4.59 -5.69
CA THR A 21 1.05 -4.36 -7.15
C THR A 21 1.81 -3.09 -7.50
N HIS A 22 2.37 -2.40 -6.52
CA HIS A 22 2.99 -1.08 -6.69
C HIS A 22 4.46 -1.08 -6.27
N ARG A 23 5.04 0.09 -6.35
CA ARG A 23 6.38 0.47 -5.90
C ARG A 23 6.32 1.89 -5.33
N ARG A 24 7.42 2.44 -4.82
CA ARG A 24 7.48 3.77 -4.17
C ARG A 24 6.86 4.89 -4.99
N GLN A 25 6.93 4.82 -6.35
CA GLN A 25 6.33 5.80 -7.25
C GLN A 25 4.78 5.87 -7.17
N GLY A 26 4.12 4.88 -6.59
CA GLY A 26 2.70 4.99 -6.25
C GLY A 26 2.35 6.15 -5.33
N TRP A 27 3.35 6.77 -4.72
CA TRP A 27 3.22 7.92 -3.83
C TRP A 27 3.61 9.26 -4.45
N ASP A 28 4.04 9.29 -5.73
CA ASP A 28 4.57 10.52 -6.38
C ASP A 28 3.57 11.68 -6.40
N LEU A 29 2.27 11.39 -6.39
CA LEU A 29 1.23 12.42 -6.32
C LEU A 29 0.96 12.92 -4.89
N VAL A 30 1.27 12.14 -3.86
CA VAL A 30 1.01 12.48 -2.45
C VAL A 30 2.25 13.05 -1.77
N ALA A 31 3.43 12.49 -2.03
CA ALA A 31 4.66 12.88 -1.36
C ALA A 31 4.96 14.38 -1.43
N PRO A 32 4.79 15.08 -2.57
CA PRO A 32 4.99 16.53 -2.64
C PRO A 32 4.01 17.33 -1.76
N LEU A 33 2.79 16.84 -1.58
CA LEU A 33 1.77 17.50 -0.77
C LEU A 33 2.07 17.37 0.74
N LEU A 34 2.82 16.36 1.15
CA LEU A 34 3.26 16.16 2.52
C LEU A 34 4.59 16.88 2.81
N ALA A 35 5.43 17.07 1.80
CA ALA A 35 6.81 17.54 1.94
C ALA A 35 6.94 18.97 2.49
N GLY A 36 5.86 19.76 2.45
CA GLY A 36 5.82 21.08 3.07
C GLY A 36 5.81 21.06 4.60
N GLU A 37 5.38 19.96 5.23
CA GLU A 37 5.24 19.82 6.67
C GLU A 37 5.96 18.61 7.25
N ARG A 38 6.43 17.68 6.39
CA ARG A 38 6.99 16.38 6.81
C ARG A 38 8.24 16.03 6.00
N GLU A 39 9.12 15.27 6.62
CA GLU A 39 10.17 14.57 5.92
C GLU A 39 9.60 13.24 5.40
N VAL A 40 9.40 13.14 4.09
CA VAL A 40 8.70 12.03 3.44
C VAL A 40 9.68 11.02 2.87
N TRP A 41 9.53 9.77 3.26
CA TRP A 41 10.31 8.62 2.80
C TRP A 41 9.38 7.62 2.10
N ALA A 42 9.38 7.57 0.77
CA ALA A 42 8.67 6.53 0.05
C ALA A 42 9.63 5.38 -0.27
N VAL A 43 9.28 4.16 0.16
CA VAL A 43 10.16 2.99 0.03
C VAL A 43 9.54 1.93 -0.86
N ASP A 44 10.38 1.20 -1.59
CA ASP A 44 10.00 -0.07 -2.18
C ASP A 44 10.08 -1.15 -1.10
N LEU A 45 8.98 -1.87 -0.88
CA LEU A 45 9.01 -3.06 -0.01
C LEU A 45 9.93 -4.13 -0.61
N PRO A 46 10.45 -5.07 0.19
CA PRO A 46 11.23 -6.20 -0.34
C PRO A 46 10.52 -6.89 -1.51
N ASP A 47 11.27 -7.35 -2.49
CA ASP A 47 10.82 -7.95 -3.77
C ASP A 47 10.02 -7.00 -4.69
N HIS A 48 10.00 -5.71 -4.40
CA HIS A 48 9.33 -4.72 -5.23
C HIS A 48 10.32 -3.64 -5.69
N GLY A 49 10.05 -3.10 -6.88
CA GLY A 49 10.81 -1.99 -7.43
C GLY A 49 12.31 -2.28 -7.53
N GLU A 50 13.12 -1.49 -6.82
CA GLU A 50 14.58 -1.60 -6.79
C GLU A 50 15.10 -2.13 -5.45
N SER A 51 14.20 -2.54 -4.55
CA SER A 51 14.58 -3.13 -3.26
C SER A 51 15.12 -4.55 -3.41
N PRO A 52 15.96 -5.01 -2.47
CA PRO A 52 16.46 -6.37 -2.45
C PRO A 52 15.36 -7.42 -2.36
N ASP A 53 15.66 -8.59 -2.91
CA ASP A 53 14.77 -9.74 -2.85
C ASP A 53 14.62 -10.26 -1.40
N LEU A 54 13.46 -10.82 -1.09
CA LEU A 54 13.27 -11.63 0.11
C LEU A 54 14.06 -12.94 -0.01
N PRO A 55 14.43 -13.56 1.12
CA PRO A 55 15.14 -14.82 1.08
C PRO A 55 14.29 -15.91 0.43
N PRO A 56 14.90 -16.91 -0.25
CA PRO A 56 14.19 -17.98 -0.96
C PRO A 56 13.21 -18.78 -0.08
N GLU A 57 13.46 -18.84 1.21
CA GLU A 57 12.62 -19.49 2.23
C GLU A 57 11.40 -18.67 2.65
N TYR A 58 11.20 -17.48 2.07
CA TYR A 58 10.05 -16.65 2.40
C TYR A 58 8.72 -17.35 2.11
N THR A 59 7.88 -17.42 3.13
CA THR A 59 6.62 -18.18 3.13
C THR A 59 5.37 -17.34 2.81
N GLY A 60 5.54 -16.06 2.48
CA GLY A 60 4.43 -15.17 2.16
C GLY A 60 3.86 -14.39 3.36
N ASP A 61 4.47 -14.51 4.55
CA ASP A 61 3.99 -13.85 5.77
C ASP A 61 4.32 -12.35 5.81
N ILE A 62 3.56 -11.61 6.63
CA ILE A 62 3.73 -10.17 6.79
C ILE A 62 4.89 -9.80 7.72
N GLY A 63 5.20 -10.67 8.68
CA GLY A 63 6.28 -10.45 9.66
C GLY A 63 7.60 -10.02 9.03
N PRO A 64 8.16 -10.78 8.09
CA PRO A 64 9.42 -10.43 7.43
C PRO A 64 9.41 -9.08 6.70
N LEU A 65 8.27 -8.65 6.16
CA LEU A 65 8.14 -7.32 5.57
C LEU A 65 8.22 -6.22 6.62
N ALA A 66 7.54 -6.40 7.75
CA ALA A 66 7.62 -5.47 8.88
C ALA A 66 9.04 -5.42 9.45
N ASP A 67 9.72 -6.57 9.61
CA ASP A 67 11.11 -6.67 10.07
C ASP A 67 12.08 -5.90 9.14
N ALA A 68 11.87 -6.01 7.82
CA ALA A 68 12.66 -5.29 6.83
C ALA A 68 12.46 -3.76 6.93
N VAL A 69 11.22 -3.31 7.13
CA VAL A 69 10.89 -1.88 7.34
C VAL A 69 11.52 -1.37 8.63
N GLU A 70 11.45 -2.12 9.73
CA GLU A 70 12.11 -1.75 11.00
C GLU A 70 13.64 -1.69 10.86
N ALA A 71 14.22 -2.65 10.14
CA ALA A 71 15.66 -2.65 9.85
C ALA A 71 16.06 -1.42 9.01
N PHE A 72 15.28 -1.08 8.00
CA PHE A 72 15.47 0.14 7.20
C PHE A 72 15.41 1.39 8.09
N CYS A 73 14.37 1.54 8.94
CA CYS A 73 14.27 2.68 9.85
C CYS A 73 15.51 2.81 10.75
N ARG A 74 16.00 1.69 11.32
CA ARG A 74 17.21 1.71 12.14
C ARG A 74 18.45 2.15 11.33
N THR A 75 18.62 1.64 10.12
CA THR A 75 19.76 1.98 9.24
C THR A 75 19.75 3.46 8.84
N GLN A 76 18.55 4.04 8.62
CA GLN A 76 18.40 5.45 8.24
C GLN A 76 18.32 6.40 9.46
N GLY A 77 18.41 5.90 10.67
CA GLY A 77 18.29 6.71 11.89
C GLY A 77 16.89 7.28 12.13
N LEU A 78 15.85 6.65 11.59
CA LEU A 78 14.46 7.06 11.76
C LEU A 78 13.93 6.52 13.09
N GLU A 79 13.95 7.37 14.12
CA GLU A 79 13.41 7.04 15.43
C GLU A 79 11.89 7.17 15.44
N ARG A 80 11.18 6.03 15.42
CA ARG A 80 9.72 5.95 15.47
C ARG A 80 9.04 6.90 14.46
N PRO A 81 9.21 6.71 13.15
CA PRO A 81 8.52 7.53 12.15
C PRO A 81 7.00 7.33 12.22
N HIS A 82 6.24 8.26 11.67
CA HIS A 82 4.88 7.97 11.24
C HIS A 82 4.92 7.01 10.06
N VAL A 83 4.01 6.05 9.99
CA VAL A 83 3.93 5.14 8.86
C VAL A 83 2.58 5.26 8.16
N VAL A 84 2.61 5.30 6.84
CA VAL A 84 1.41 5.31 5.98
C VAL A 84 1.53 4.17 4.99
N GLY A 85 0.49 3.35 4.84
CA GLY A 85 0.55 2.22 3.92
C GLY A 85 -0.75 1.99 3.18
N ASN A 86 -0.68 1.54 1.93
CA ASN A 86 -1.84 1.12 1.15
C ASN A 86 -1.87 -0.40 0.99
N SER A 87 -3.04 -1.01 1.12
CA SER A 87 -3.29 -2.43 0.87
C SER A 87 -2.32 -3.35 1.67
N LEU A 88 -1.38 -4.04 1.03
CA LEU A 88 -0.29 -4.78 1.67
C LEU A 88 0.52 -3.88 2.62
N GLY A 89 0.97 -2.72 2.13
CA GLY A 89 1.67 -1.72 2.94
C GLY A 89 0.81 -1.22 4.11
N GLY A 90 -0.51 -1.16 3.93
CA GLY A 90 -1.47 -0.85 4.99
C GLY A 90 -1.50 -1.91 6.09
N LEU A 91 -1.42 -3.20 5.73
CA LEU A 91 -1.33 -4.27 6.71
C LEU A 91 0.03 -4.26 7.42
N VAL A 92 1.14 -4.01 6.70
CA VAL A 92 2.46 -3.83 7.30
C VAL A 92 2.47 -2.64 8.28
N ALA A 93 1.84 -1.51 7.91
CA ALA A 93 1.71 -0.35 8.80
C ALA A 93 0.94 -0.69 10.09
N LEU A 94 -0.13 -1.49 9.99
CA LEU A 94 -0.89 -1.95 11.16
C LEU A 94 -0.08 -2.93 12.03
N GLU A 95 0.74 -3.78 11.43
CA GLU A 95 1.66 -4.67 12.15
C GLU A 95 2.70 -3.85 12.94
N LEU A 96 3.32 -2.85 12.32
CA LEU A 96 4.25 -1.93 12.99
C LEU A 96 3.57 -1.14 14.12
N ALA A 97 2.30 -0.77 13.93
CA ALA A 97 1.50 -0.13 14.98
C ALA A 97 1.26 -1.06 16.18
N ALA A 98 0.99 -2.35 15.92
CA ALA A 98 0.81 -3.35 16.97
C ALA A 98 2.09 -3.63 17.75
N ARG A 99 3.25 -3.60 17.08
CA ARG A 99 4.58 -3.72 17.69
C ARG A 99 4.98 -2.46 18.49
N GLY A 100 4.36 -1.32 18.25
CA GLY A 100 4.68 -0.06 18.90
C GLY A 100 6.00 0.57 18.44
N THR A 101 6.54 0.15 17.32
CA THR A 101 7.84 0.57 16.79
C THR A 101 7.77 1.87 15.99
N VAL A 102 6.56 2.36 15.73
CA VAL A 102 6.28 3.62 15.02
C VAL A 102 5.56 4.63 15.93
N ARG A 103 5.48 5.88 15.52
CA ARG A 103 4.79 6.95 16.27
C ARG A 103 3.28 6.91 16.08
N SER A 104 2.84 6.70 14.85
CA SER A 104 1.46 6.45 14.47
C SER A 104 1.38 5.67 13.17
N ALA A 105 0.24 5.07 12.88
CA ALA A 105 0.00 4.39 11.61
C ALA A 105 -1.25 4.92 10.91
N THR A 106 -1.14 5.11 9.58
CA THR A 106 -2.27 5.39 8.70
C THR A 106 -2.36 4.28 7.65
N ALA A 107 -3.46 3.52 7.65
CA ALA A 107 -3.67 2.42 6.71
C ALA A 107 -4.75 2.78 5.70
N LEU A 108 -4.43 2.73 4.40
CA LEU A 108 -5.34 3.00 3.30
C LEU A 108 -5.81 1.68 2.69
N SER A 109 -7.12 1.40 2.77
CA SER A 109 -7.72 0.16 2.27
C SER A 109 -6.89 -1.09 2.62
N PRO A 110 -6.53 -1.33 3.92
CA PRO A 110 -5.58 -2.37 4.29
C PRO A 110 -6.08 -3.77 3.95
N ALA A 111 -5.16 -4.63 3.51
CA ALA A 111 -5.41 -6.06 3.28
C ALA A 111 -5.63 -6.82 4.60
N GLY A 112 -6.11 -8.07 4.52
CA GLY A 112 -6.22 -8.98 5.66
C GLY A 112 -7.62 -9.06 6.30
N PHE A 113 -8.47 -8.04 6.16
CA PHE A 113 -9.80 -7.98 6.80
C PHE A 113 -10.93 -8.62 5.97
N TRP A 114 -10.62 -9.50 5.05
CA TRP A 114 -11.54 -10.17 4.14
C TRP A 114 -12.32 -11.35 4.78
N SER A 115 -13.43 -11.72 4.15
CA SER A 115 -14.06 -13.03 4.33
C SER A 115 -13.37 -14.08 3.47
N ARG A 116 -13.69 -15.37 3.64
CA ARG A 116 -13.24 -16.41 2.70
C ARG A 116 -13.58 -16.06 1.26
N ALA A 117 -14.80 -15.61 0.98
CA ALA A 117 -15.21 -15.18 -0.35
C ALA A 117 -14.44 -13.93 -0.83
N GLY A 118 -14.24 -12.92 0.04
CA GLY A 118 -13.47 -11.72 -0.29
C GLY A 118 -12.01 -12.03 -0.59
N ARG A 119 -11.40 -12.99 0.11
CA ARG A 119 -10.04 -13.45 -0.15
C ARG A 119 -9.93 -14.19 -1.49
N LEU A 120 -10.87 -15.09 -1.78
CA LEU A 120 -10.93 -15.76 -3.08
C LEU A 120 -11.12 -14.76 -4.22
N TRP A 121 -11.95 -13.74 -4.03
CA TRP A 121 -12.13 -12.64 -4.95
C TRP A 121 -10.82 -11.86 -5.18
N ALA A 122 -10.15 -11.42 -4.13
CA ALA A 122 -8.88 -10.70 -4.24
C ALA A 122 -7.81 -11.56 -4.96
N ARG A 123 -7.73 -12.86 -4.63
CA ARG A 123 -6.82 -13.81 -5.29
C ARG A 123 -7.16 -13.96 -6.79
N ALA A 124 -8.44 -14.07 -7.13
CA ALA A 124 -8.89 -14.21 -8.51
C ALA A 124 -8.61 -12.94 -9.33
N VAL A 125 -8.89 -11.75 -8.77
CA VAL A 125 -8.65 -10.48 -9.46
C VAL A 125 -7.16 -10.25 -9.67
N LEU A 126 -6.35 -10.34 -8.61
CA LEU A 126 -4.91 -10.08 -8.70
C LEU A 126 -4.19 -11.14 -9.54
N GLY A 127 -4.51 -12.42 -9.33
CA GLY A 127 -3.91 -13.53 -10.09
C GLY A 127 -4.34 -13.52 -11.55
N GLY A 128 -5.61 -13.22 -11.83
CA GLY A 128 -6.15 -13.09 -13.19
C GLY A 128 -5.54 -11.90 -13.92
N ALA A 129 -5.45 -10.74 -13.27
CA ALA A 129 -4.80 -9.56 -13.84
C ALA A 129 -3.33 -9.87 -14.17
N HIS A 130 -2.59 -10.48 -13.24
CA HIS A 130 -1.21 -10.88 -13.48
C HIS A 130 -1.10 -11.85 -14.67
N ALA A 131 -1.90 -12.92 -14.69
CA ALA A 131 -1.86 -13.92 -15.76
C ALA A 131 -2.18 -13.33 -17.14
N LEU A 132 -3.11 -12.37 -17.21
CA LEU A 132 -3.50 -11.71 -18.45
C LEU A 132 -2.51 -10.66 -18.93
N LEU A 133 -1.93 -9.89 -18.02
CA LEU A 133 -1.14 -8.70 -18.37
C LEU A 133 0.37 -8.97 -18.39
N ALA A 134 0.87 -9.90 -17.57
CA ALA A 134 2.28 -10.22 -17.51
C ALA A 134 2.93 -10.63 -18.86
N PRO A 135 2.28 -11.40 -19.72
CA PRO A 135 2.87 -11.78 -21.01
C PRO A 135 2.81 -10.68 -22.08
N ILE A 136 2.11 -9.55 -21.82
CA ILE A 136 1.99 -8.48 -22.80
C ILE A 136 3.29 -7.64 -22.79
N PRO A 137 3.97 -7.44 -23.95
CA PRO A 137 5.14 -6.57 -24.02
C PRO A 137 4.84 -5.15 -23.54
N SER A 138 5.77 -4.52 -22.81
CA SER A 138 5.60 -3.18 -22.17
C SER A 138 5.09 -2.14 -23.15
N ALA A 139 5.67 -2.07 -24.37
CA ALA A 139 5.24 -1.10 -25.38
C ALA A 139 3.76 -1.27 -25.77
N ARG A 140 3.28 -2.53 -25.90
CA ARG A 140 1.88 -2.80 -26.22
C ARG A 140 0.96 -2.52 -25.04
N LEU A 141 1.34 -2.91 -23.83
CA LEU A 141 0.59 -2.61 -22.61
C LEU A 141 0.43 -1.09 -22.44
N ARG A 142 1.51 -0.34 -22.62
CA ARG A 142 1.49 1.14 -22.60
C ARG A 142 0.51 1.72 -23.63
N GLN A 143 0.51 1.23 -24.86
CA GLN A 143 -0.43 1.66 -25.91
C GLN A 143 -1.89 1.38 -25.50
N MET A 144 -2.16 0.22 -24.92
CA MET A 144 -3.50 -0.13 -24.41
C MET A 144 -3.91 0.82 -23.28
N LEU A 145 -3.03 1.09 -22.33
CA LEU A 145 -3.26 1.98 -21.20
C LEU A 145 -3.36 3.46 -21.60
N ALA A 146 -2.79 3.86 -22.74
CA ALA A 146 -2.98 5.19 -23.30
C ALA A 146 -4.44 5.45 -23.72
N THR A 147 -5.21 4.39 -24.05
CA THR A 147 -6.61 4.48 -24.39
C THR A 147 -7.49 4.51 -23.13
N PRO A 148 -8.25 5.57 -22.83
CA PRO A 148 -9.02 5.72 -21.58
C PRO A 148 -9.97 4.55 -21.29
N PHE A 149 -10.66 4.04 -22.31
CA PHE A 149 -11.55 2.90 -22.18
C PHE A 149 -10.80 1.64 -21.74
N LEU A 150 -9.71 1.28 -22.44
CA LEU A 150 -8.90 0.10 -22.11
C LEU A 150 -8.25 0.26 -20.73
N ARG A 151 -7.76 1.45 -20.40
CA ARG A 151 -7.21 1.74 -19.07
C ARG A 151 -8.26 1.47 -17.98
N THR A 152 -9.48 1.97 -18.15
CA THR A 152 -10.56 1.73 -17.20
C THR A 152 -10.91 0.23 -17.11
N ALA A 153 -10.96 -0.48 -18.23
CA ALA A 153 -11.23 -1.91 -18.24
C ALA A 153 -10.14 -2.72 -17.53
N LEU A 154 -8.87 -2.32 -17.65
CA LEU A 154 -7.72 -3.05 -17.09
C LEU A 154 -7.50 -2.78 -15.60
N VAL A 155 -7.65 -1.52 -15.16
CA VAL A 155 -7.30 -1.14 -13.79
C VAL A 155 -8.46 -0.50 -12.99
N GLY A 156 -9.66 -0.43 -13.55
CA GLY A 156 -10.83 0.16 -12.90
C GLY A 156 -11.32 -0.58 -11.65
N LEU A 157 -10.86 -1.82 -11.41
CA LEU A 157 -11.10 -2.52 -10.14
C LEU A 157 -10.22 -1.97 -9.00
N LEU A 158 -9.09 -1.37 -9.33
CA LEU A 158 -8.13 -0.80 -8.37
C LEU A 158 -8.32 0.71 -8.19
N LEU A 159 -8.60 1.42 -9.28
CA LEU A 159 -8.70 2.88 -9.35
C LEU A 159 -10.13 3.31 -9.70
N ALA A 160 -10.67 4.26 -8.97
CA ALA A 160 -11.94 4.89 -9.34
C ALA A 160 -11.77 5.91 -10.48
N HIS A 161 -10.56 6.49 -10.60
CA HIS A 161 -10.19 7.47 -11.61
C HIS A 161 -8.90 7.11 -12.35
N PRO A 162 -8.89 6.02 -13.17
CA PRO A 162 -7.68 5.53 -13.83
C PRO A 162 -6.98 6.57 -14.74
N SER A 163 -7.74 7.55 -15.26
CA SER A 163 -7.23 8.61 -16.13
C SER A 163 -6.25 9.57 -15.45
N ARG A 164 -6.21 9.59 -14.12
CA ARG A 164 -5.30 10.45 -13.33
C ARG A 164 -3.88 9.90 -13.21
N ILE A 165 -3.69 8.60 -13.48
CA ILE A 165 -2.39 7.93 -13.35
C ILE A 165 -1.73 7.83 -14.73
N ASP A 166 -0.43 8.08 -14.78
CA ASP A 166 0.37 7.93 -15.98
C ASP A 166 0.36 6.47 -16.46
N PRO A 167 0.05 6.20 -17.74
CA PRO A 167 0.16 4.86 -18.32
C PRO A 167 1.53 4.20 -18.12
N ASP A 168 2.61 4.99 -18.11
CA ASP A 168 3.97 4.48 -17.92
C ASP A 168 4.16 3.96 -16.50
N GLN A 169 3.62 4.65 -15.50
CA GLN A 169 3.64 4.18 -14.11
C GLN A 169 2.88 2.85 -13.97
N ILE A 170 1.65 2.76 -14.50
CA ILE A 170 0.86 1.53 -14.45
C ILE A 170 1.58 0.38 -15.17
N THR A 171 2.19 0.66 -16.32
CA THR A 171 2.96 -0.32 -17.09
C THR A 171 4.14 -0.84 -16.27
N ALA A 172 4.91 0.04 -15.65
CA ALA A 172 6.07 -0.33 -14.85
C ALA A 172 5.68 -1.15 -13.61
N ASP A 173 4.57 -0.80 -12.94
CA ASP A 173 4.05 -1.53 -11.79
C ASP A 173 3.62 -2.95 -12.18
N LEU A 174 2.87 -3.10 -13.28
CA LEU A 174 2.44 -4.42 -13.77
C LEU A 174 3.61 -5.29 -14.23
N HIS A 175 4.65 -4.71 -14.83
CA HIS A 175 5.85 -5.45 -15.21
C HIS A 175 6.72 -5.84 -14.02
N GLY A 176 6.78 -5.02 -12.98
CA GLY A 176 7.45 -5.36 -11.72
C GLY A 176 6.95 -6.67 -11.13
N LEU A 177 5.64 -6.90 -11.21
CA LEU A 177 5.02 -8.17 -10.74
C LEU A 177 5.44 -9.40 -11.54
N SER A 178 5.87 -9.21 -12.78
CA SER A 178 6.24 -10.28 -13.71
C SER A 178 7.71 -10.67 -13.59
N HIS A 179 8.48 -9.95 -12.75
CA HIS A 179 9.89 -10.26 -12.54
C HIS A 179 10.04 -11.69 -11.98
N PRO A 180 10.97 -12.51 -12.49
CA PRO A 180 11.15 -13.92 -12.07
C PRO A 180 11.40 -14.08 -10.56
N ARG A 181 11.96 -13.07 -9.91
CA ARG A 181 12.27 -13.05 -8.47
C ARG A 181 11.14 -12.50 -7.60
N SER A 182 10.06 -11.99 -8.23
CA SER A 182 8.94 -11.40 -7.46
C SER A 182 8.28 -12.44 -6.57
N SER A 183 8.16 -12.14 -5.29
CA SER A 183 7.39 -12.94 -4.32
C SER A 183 5.87 -12.78 -4.48
N PHE A 184 5.40 -12.01 -5.45
CA PHE A 184 3.98 -11.77 -5.69
C PHE A 184 3.15 -13.06 -5.72
N ARG A 185 3.62 -14.09 -6.45
CA ARG A 185 2.92 -15.39 -6.55
C ARG A 185 2.89 -16.11 -5.21
N THR A 186 4.00 -16.06 -4.46
CA THR A 186 4.10 -16.64 -3.11
C THR A 186 3.17 -15.91 -2.15
N MET A 187 3.19 -14.59 -2.11
CA MET A 187 2.27 -13.79 -1.29
C MET A 187 0.82 -14.09 -1.64
N LEU A 188 0.48 -14.13 -2.93
CA LEU A 188 -0.88 -14.40 -3.39
C LEU A 188 -1.35 -15.83 -3.06
N ALA A 189 -0.45 -16.82 -3.08
CA ALA A 189 -0.75 -18.18 -2.66
C ALA A 189 -1.03 -18.28 -1.16
N HIS A 190 -0.36 -17.45 -0.34
CA HIS A 190 -0.40 -17.51 1.11
C HIS A 190 -1.24 -16.40 1.78
N LEU A 191 -2.21 -15.80 1.07
CA LEU A 191 -3.14 -14.83 1.67
C LEU A 191 -3.87 -15.37 2.91
N ASP A 192 -3.90 -16.69 3.09
CA ASP A 192 -4.52 -17.36 4.24
C ASP A 192 -3.73 -17.21 5.52
N SER A 193 -2.40 -17.07 5.44
CA SER A 193 -1.50 -16.88 6.56
C SER A 193 -1.41 -15.43 7.04
N TRP A 194 -1.97 -14.47 6.26
CA TRP A 194 -1.92 -13.07 6.65
C TRP A 194 -2.75 -12.81 7.90
N THR A 195 -2.05 -12.70 9.01
CA THR A 195 -2.66 -12.35 10.29
C THR A 195 -2.90 -10.85 10.38
N VAL A 196 -4.02 -10.47 11.00
CA VAL A 196 -4.33 -9.07 11.28
C VAL A 196 -4.13 -8.81 12.77
N PRO A 197 -3.49 -7.70 13.14
CA PRO A 197 -3.32 -7.35 14.55
C PRO A 197 -4.69 -7.15 15.22
N GLN A 198 -4.80 -7.56 16.49
CA GLN A 198 -6.02 -7.44 17.29
C GLN A 198 -6.01 -6.19 18.20
N ARG A 199 -4.92 -5.45 18.18
CA ARG A 199 -4.76 -4.18 18.88
C ARG A 199 -3.67 -3.35 18.20
N ALA A 200 -3.73 -2.05 18.36
CA ALA A 200 -2.65 -1.14 18.02
C ALA A 200 -2.05 -0.57 19.32
N ALA A 201 -0.73 -0.52 19.41
CA ALA A 201 -0.03 0.06 20.55
C ALA A 201 0.17 1.59 20.39
N VAL A 202 -0.15 2.12 19.21
CA VAL A 202 0.02 3.54 18.86
C VAL A 202 -1.23 4.08 18.17
N PRO A 203 -1.40 5.42 18.10
CA PRO A 203 -2.50 6.03 17.36
C PRO A 203 -2.61 5.49 15.94
N THR A 204 -3.80 4.99 15.59
CA THR A 204 -4.04 4.34 14.29
C THR A 204 -5.22 4.97 13.59
N THR A 205 -5.01 5.35 12.33
CA THR A 205 -6.02 5.91 11.43
C THR A 205 -6.18 4.99 10.22
N VAL A 206 -7.42 4.81 9.75
CA VAL A 206 -7.71 4.01 8.57
C VAL A 206 -8.56 4.82 7.60
N GLY A 207 -8.11 4.97 6.37
CA GLY A 207 -8.89 5.49 5.25
C GLY A 207 -9.32 4.36 4.33
N TRP A 208 -10.63 4.21 4.07
CA TRP A 208 -11.12 3.17 3.17
C TRP A 208 -11.83 3.78 1.95
N GLY A 209 -11.42 3.40 0.73
CA GLY A 209 -12.05 3.88 -0.49
C GLY A 209 -13.54 3.53 -0.56
N ALA A 210 -14.40 4.52 -0.81
CA ALA A 210 -15.84 4.32 -0.94
C ALA A 210 -16.21 3.42 -2.12
N ARG A 211 -15.38 3.45 -3.17
CA ARG A 211 -15.51 2.70 -4.43
C ARG A 211 -14.48 1.58 -4.57
N ASP A 212 -13.90 1.11 -3.46
CA ASP A 212 -12.96 -0.02 -3.48
C ASP A 212 -13.68 -1.30 -3.92
N LEU A 213 -13.38 -1.77 -5.12
CA LEU A 213 -13.94 -2.98 -5.72
C LEU A 213 -13.06 -4.21 -5.48
N LEU A 214 -11.77 -4.03 -5.14
CA LEU A 214 -10.88 -5.13 -4.78
C LEU A 214 -11.11 -5.57 -3.33
N LEU A 215 -11.06 -4.63 -2.40
CA LEU A 215 -11.33 -4.84 -0.97
C LEU A 215 -12.54 -3.99 -0.56
N PRO A 216 -13.77 -4.46 -0.78
CA PRO A 216 -14.96 -3.66 -0.54
C PRO A 216 -15.01 -3.06 0.87
N ARG A 217 -15.44 -1.79 0.97
CA ARG A 217 -15.52 -1.03 2.23
C ARG A 217 -16.25 -1.74 3.38
N SER A 218 -17.07 -2.74 3.08
CA SER A 218 -17.70 -3.59 4.10
C SER A 218 -16.69 -4.31 4.99
N GLN A 219 -15.45 -4.49 4.52
CA GLN A 219 -14.37 -5.08 5.30
C GLN A 219 -13.92 -4.17 6.46
N SER A 220 -14.14 -2.86 6.37
CA SER A 220 -13.88 -1.92 7.47
C SER A 220 -14.66 -2.27 8.75
N LYS A 221 -15.81 -2.96 8.64
CA LYS A 221 -16.57 -3.48 9.80
C LYS A 221 -15.79 -4.54 10.57
N ARG A 222 -15.00 -5.38 9.87
CA ARG A 222 -14.12 -6.38 10.51
C ARG A 222 -12.90 -5.72 11.14
N LEU A 223 -12.33 -4.74 10.44
CA LEU A 223 -11.25 -3.93 10.98
C LEU A 223 -11.66 -3.25 12.30
N ARG A 224 -12.83 -2.59 12.35
CA ARG A 224 -13.35 -1.96 13.58
C ARG A 224 -13.55 -2.93 14.74
N ARG A 225 -13.80 -4.22 14.46
CA ARG A 225 -13.88 -5.26 15.51
C ARG A 225 -12.51 -5.69 16.02
N ALA A 226 -11.53 -5.78 15.13
CA ALA A 226 -10.16 -6.15 15.48
C ALA A 226 -9.40 -4.99 16.14
N LEU A 227 -9.63 -3.77 15.68
CA LEU A 227 -8.97 -2.54 16.12
C LEU A 227 -10.03 -1.49 16.51
N PRO A 228 -10.71 -1.65 17.66
CA PRO A 228 -11.82 -0.77 18.06
C PRO A 228 -11.41 0.68 18.29
N ASP A 229 -10.13 0.91 18.68
CA ASP A 229 -9.59 2.24 18.95
C ASP A 229 -9.08 2.97 17.69
N ALA A 230 -9.07 2.29 16.52
CA ALA A 230 -8.66 2.91 15.27
C ALA A 230 -9.72 3.91 14.77
N ALA A 231 -9.28 5.11 14.40
CA ALA A 231 -10.13 6.08 13.72
C ALA A 231 -10.33 5.63 12.26
N VAL A 232 -11.58 5.34 11.86
CA VAL A 232 -11.87 4.81 10.52
C VAL A 232 -12.73 5.77 9.71
N TYR A 233 -12.20 6.22 8.58
CA TYR A 233 -12.81 7.14 7.63
C TYR A 233 -13.11 6.44 6.30
N ILE A 234 -14.21 6.82 5.67
CA ILE A 234 -14.53 6.41 4.29
C ILE A 234 -14.13 7.56 3.37
N LEU A 235 -13.28 7.26 2.38
CA LEU A 235 -12.75 8.24 1.43
C LEU A 235 -13.70 8.34 0.23
N PRO A 236 -14.48 9.44 0.10
CA PRO A 236 -15.44 9.58 -0.98
C PRO A 236 -14.72 9.63 -2.34
N GLY A 237 -15.32 8.99 -3.35
CA GLY A 237 -14.77 8.99 -4.71
C GLY A 237 -13.57 8.06 -4.95
N CYS A 238 -12.89 7.59 -3.90
CA CYS A 238 -11.69 6.77 -4.02
C CYS A 238 -11.98 5.28 -4.19
N GLY A 239 -11.18 4.60 -4.98
CA GLY A 239 -11.09 3.14 -5.12
C GLY A 239 -10.12 2.52 -4.13
N HIS A 240 -9.47 1.40 -4.54
CA HIS A 240 -8.51 0.65 -3.74
C HIS A 240 -7.19 1.40 -3.55
N VAL A 241 -6.80 2.24 -4.51
CA VAL A 241 -5.55 3.01 -4.53
C VAL A 241 -5.90 4.51 -4.41
N PRO A 242 -6.30 4.99 -3.20
CA PRO A 242 -6.80 6.34 -3.03
C PRO A 242 -5.75 7.42 -3.31
N MET A 243 -4.45 7.12 -3.15
CA MET A 243 -3.37 8.05 -3.48
C MET A 243 -3.30 8.40 -4.96
N GLY A 244 -3.85 7.55 -5.84
CA GLY A 244 -4.00 7.83 -7.26
C GLY A 244 -5.32 8.51 -7.61
N ASP A 245 -6.37 8.26 -6.83
CA ASP A 245 -7.71 8.79 -7.09
C ASP A 245 -7.90 10.22 -6.56
N ASP A 246 -7.45 10.47 -5.33
CA ASP A 246 -7.54 11.79 -4.68
C ASP A 246 -6.33 12.01 -3.75
N PRO A 247 -5.17 12.39 -4.31
CA PRO A 247 -3.95 12.60 -3.54
C PRO A 247 -4.08 13.71 -2.49
N ALA A 248 -4.89 14.73 -2.73
CA ALA A 248 -5.11 15.84 -1.79
C ALA A 248 -5.85 15.34 -0.55
N LEU A 249 -6.94 14.60 -0.72
CA LEU A 249 -7.69 13.98 0.39
C LEU A 249 -6.81 13.03 1.21
N VAL A 250 -5.94 12.25 0.54
CA VAL A 250 -4.99 11.38 1.23
C VAL A 250 -3.98 12.18 2.03
N ALA A 251 -3.41 13.24 1.45
CA ALA A 251 -2.46 14.11 2.15
C ALA A 251 -3.11 14.78 3.37
N GLU A 252 -4.32 15.30 3.25
CA GLU A 252 -5.08 15.88 4.38
C GLU A 252 -5.29 14.87 5.51
N LEU A 253 -5.69 13.62 5.17
CA LEU A 253 -5.86 12.55 6.16
C LEU A 253 -4.55 12.24 6.87
N VAL A 254 -3.45 12.13 6.14
CA VAL A 254 -2.12 11.84 6.69
C VAL A 254 -1.65 12.96 7.60
N LEU A 255 -1.73 14.22 7.15
CA LEU A 255 -1.34 15.37 7.95
C LEU A 255 -2.17 15.47 9.23
N ALA A 256 -3.48 15.24 9.17
CA ALA A 256 -4.35 15.22 10.34
C ALA A 256 -3.96 14.08 11.32
N ALA A 257 -3.65 12.88 10.80
CA ALA A 257 -3.28 11.71 11.61
C ALA A 257 -1.88 11.82 12.23
N THR A 258 -1.01 12.66 11.69
CA THR A 258 0.38 12.84 12.13
C THR A 258 0.58 14.12 12.96
N ARG A 259 -0.47 14.89 13.21
CA ARG A 259 -0.39 16.05 14.14
C ARG A 259 -0.19 15.59 15.57
N PRO A 260 0.61 16.33 16.36
CA PRO A 260 0.69 16.09 17.81
C PRO A 260 -0.72 16.15 18.40
N ARG A 261 -1.09 15.12 19.18
CA ARG A 261 -2.34 15.20 19.93
C ARG A 261 -2.14 16.18 21.09
N PRO A 262 -3.08 17.10 21.34
CA PRO A 262 -3.04 17.88 22.56
C PRO A 262 -3.02 16.93 23.76
N ALA A 263 -2.18 17.25 24.74
CA ALA A 263 -2.00 16.50 25.97
C ALA A 263 -3.29 16.46 26.81
#